data_e4b7468be86b01621eb4644782f06858
#
_entry.id   e4b7468be86b01621eb4644782f06858
#
_cell.length_a   1.000
_cell.length_b   1.000
_cell.length_c   1.000
_cell.angle_alpha   90.00
_cell.angle_beta   90.00
_cell.angle_gamma   90.00
#
_symmetry.space_group_name_H-M   'P 1'
#
loop_
_entity.id
_entity.type
_entity.pdbx_description
1 polymer ?
#
loop_
_entity_poly.entity_id
_entity_poly.type
_entity_poly.pdbx_seq_one_letter_code
_entity_poly.pdbx_strand_id
1 'polypeptide(L)'
;MEKLLLLGDEAIAQGFIDAGGSAINSYPGTPSTQITEYVINSKQAKEQGVIANWCANEKTALEASIGVAYAGKRAMTCMKHVGLNVCGDPFMNAAIIGTKVVLVVVADVPSMFSSQDEQDSRFYGHWAMIPMLEPSNQQEAYDMVHYGY
;
A
#
# COMPACT_ATOMS: atom_id res chain seq x y z
N MET A 1 -24.88 -5.80 5.34
CA MET A 1 -23.56 -5.61 4.74
C MET A 1 -23.63 -5.97 3.27
N GLU A 2 -23.33 -5.04 2.40
CA GLU A 2 -23.26 -5.32 0.96
C GLU A 2 -22.12 -6.28 0.67
N LYS A 3 -22.34 -7.27 -0.19
CA LYS A 3 -21.30 -8.20 -0.61
C LYS A 3 -20.71 -7.68 -1.93
N LEU A 4 -19.41 -7.45 -1.94
CA LEU A 4 -18.65 -7.06 -3.13
C LEU A 4 -17.87 -8.26 -3.66
N LEU A 5 -17.77 -8.37 -4.97
CA LEU A 5 -16.90 -9.33 -5.65
C LEU A 5 -15.68 -8.54 -6.12
N LEU A 6 -14.55 -8.68 -5.42
CA LEU A 6 -13.34 -7.92 -5.63
C LEU A 6 -12.14 -8.85 -5.89
N LEU A 7 -11.17 -8.36 -6.64
CA LEU A 7 -9.83 -8.92 -6.66
C LEU A 7 -9.12 -8.60 -5.34
N GLY A 8 -7.99 -9.26 -5.05
CA GLY A 8 -7.21 -8.99 -3.84
C GLY A 8 -6.78 -7.53 -3.71
N ASP A 9 -6.26 -6.97 -4.80
CA ASP A 9 -5.84 -5.57 -4.88
C ASP A 9 -7.00 -4.60 -4.66
N GLU A 10 -8.16 -4.90 -5.23
CA GLU A 10 -9.39 -4.10 -5.05
C GLU A 10 -9.91 -4.19 -3.61
N ALA A 11 -9.78 -5.34 -2.97
CA ALA A 11 -10.15 -5.53 -1.57
C ALA A 11 -9.27 -4.69 -0.62
N ILE A 12 -7.95 -4.63 -0.88
CA ILE A 12 -7.03 -3.73 -0.17
C ILE A 12 -7.45 -2.27 -0.35
N ALA A 13 -7.74 -1.87 -1.58
CA ALA A 13 -8.16 -0.50 -1.90
C ALA A 13 -9.49 -0.13 -1.21
N GLN A 14 -10.48 -1.03 -1.21
CA GLN A 14 -11.73 -0.83 -0.51
C GLN A 14 -11.52 -0.74 1.00
N GLY A 15 -10.70 -1.64 1.57
CA GLY A 15 -10.32 -1.59 2.98
C GLY A 15 -9.67 -0.27 3.37
N PHE A 16 -8.81 0.28 2.52
CA PHE A 16 -8.21 1.61 2.72
C PHE A 16 -9.24 2.74 2.77
N ILE A 17 -10.20 2.75 1.85
CA ILE A 17 -11.27 3.74 1.82
C ILE A 17 -12.14 3.64 3.08
N ASP A 18 -12.56 2.43 3.45
CA ASP A 18 -13.43 2.17 4.61
C ASP A 18 -12.71 2.41 5.95
N ALA A 19 -11.40 2.21 5.99
CA ALA A 19 -10.57 2.56 7.14
C ALA A 19 -10.36 4.07 7.31
N GLY A 20 -10.94 4.92 6.47
CA GLY A 20 -10.76 6.36 6.53
C GLY A 20 -9.39 6.83 6.04
N GLY A 21 -8.87 6.17 5.02
CA GLY A 21 -7.66 6.57 4.32
C GLY A 21 -7.75 8.00 3.78
N SER A 22 -6.67 8.75 3.87
CA SER A 22 -6.64 10.15 3.45
C SER A 22 -5.85 10.37 2.17
N ALA A 23 -4.78 9.63 1.97
CA ALA A 23 -4.01 9.71 0.74
C ALA A 23 -3.35 8.37 0.38
N ILE A 24 -3.35 8.05 -0.90
CA ILE A 24 -2.58 6.98 -1.50
C ILE A 24 -1.62 7.55 -2.53
N ASN A 25 -0.34 7.22 -2.40
CA ASN A 25 0.71 7.67 -3.30
C ASN A 25 1.44 6.45 -3.85
N SER A 26 1.56 6.36 -5.17
CA SER A 26 2.10 5.17 -5.82
C SER A 26 2.91 5.52 -7.06
N TYR A 27 3.73 4.58 -7.50
CA TYR A 27 4.31 4.56 -8.82
C TYR A 27 3.75 3.34 -9.58
N PRO A 28 3.36 3.48 -10.86
CA PRO A 28 2.74 2.40 -11.60
C PRO A 28 3.64 1.17 -11.71
N GLY A 29 3.11 0.01 -11.33
CA GLY A 29 3.81 -1.28 -11.42
C GLY A 29 2.82 -2.43 -11.24
N THR A 30 2.59 -3.22 -12.29
CA THR A 30 1.67 -4.36 -12.26
C THR A 30 2.19 -5.46 -11.31
N PRO A 31 1.35 -6.00 -10.38
CA PRO A 31 -0.11 -5.82 -10.27
C PRO A 31 -0.55 -4.67 -9.33
N SER A 32 0.32 -4.03 -8.56
CA SER A 32 -0.05 -3.03 -7.53
C SER A 32 -0.77 -1.78 -8.07
N THR A 33 -0.66 -1.51 -9.37
CA THR A 33 -1.34 -0.38 -10.05
C THR A 33 -2.85 -0.40 -9.80
N GLN A 34 -3.47 -1.57 -9.80
CA GLN A 34 -4.92 -1.73 -9.63
C GLN A 34 -5.44 -1.18 -8.30
N ILE A 35 -4.64 -1.23 -7.24
CA ILE A 35 -5.01 -0.68 -5.93
C ILE A 35 -5.28 0.83 -6.05
N THR A 36 -4.34 1.57 -6.61
CA THR A 36 -4.45 3.02 -6.76
C THR A 36 -5.52 3.40 -7.78
N GLU A 37 -5.63 2.67 -8.89
CA GLU A 37 -6.68 2.89 -9.89
C GLU A 37 -8.09 2.68 -9.32
N TYR A 38 -8.27 1.67 -8.47
CA TYR A 38 -9.54 1.46 -7.78
C TYR A 38 -9.91 2.69 -6.93
N VAL A 39 -8.98 3.21 -6.13
CA VAL A 39 -9.21 4.42 -5.32
C VAL A 39 -9.54 5.64 -6.18
N ILE A 40 -8.80 5.86 -7.27
CA ILE A 40 -9.04 6.97 -8.21
C ILE A 40 -10.46 6.90 -8.80
N ASN A 41 -10.94 5.70 -9.13
CA ASN A 41 -12.23 5.50 -9.76
C ASN A 41 -13.39 5.42 -8.75
N SER A 42 -13.10 5.18 -7.47
CA SER A 42 -14.12 5.04 -6.42
C SER A 42 -14.89 6.34 -6.19
N LYS A 43 -16.23 6.25 -6.26
CA LYS A 43 -17.12 7.35 -5.89
C LYS A 43 -17.01 7.67 -4.41
N GLN A 44 -16.96 6.64 -3.57
CA GLN A 44 -16.84 6.76 -2.12
C GLN A 44 -15.53 7.49 -1.74
N ALA A 45 -14.41 7.13 -2.36
CA ALA A 45 -13.13 7.81 -2.11
C ALA A 45 -13.20 9.31 -2.45
N LYS A 46 -13.83 9.65 -3.57
CA LYS A 46 -14.04 11.05 -3.99
C LYS A 46 -14.92 11.82 -3.00
N GLU A 47 -16.00 11.22 -2.54
CA GLU A 47 -16.91 11.83 -1.55
C GLU A 47 -16.23 12.03 -0.19
N GLN A 48 -15.31 11.16 0.19
CA GLN A 48 -14.51 11.26 1.40
C GLN A 48 -13.31 12.21 1.25
N GLY A 49 -13.03 12.72 0.05
CA GLY A 49 -11.90 13.60 -0.22
C GLY A 49 -10.53 12.89 -0.19
N VAL A 50 -10.50 11.59 -0.48
CA VAL A 50 -9.25 10.83 -0.56
C VAL A 50 -8.41 11.33 -1.73
N ILE A 51 -7.15 11.63 -1.45
CA ILE A 51 -6.18 12.07 -2.45
C ILE A 51 -5.45 10.84 -3.00
N ALA A 52 -5.45 10.66 -4.32
CA ALA A 52 -4.73 9.60 -4.98
C ALA A 52 -3.76 10.18 -6.01
N ASN A 53 -2.47 9.91 -5.85
CA ASN A 53 -1.41 10.49 -6.67
C ASN A 53 -0.53 9.42 -7.29
N TRP A 54 -0.15 9.65 -8.55
CA TRP A 54 0.98 8.99 -9.18
C TRP A 54 2.25 9.82 -8.97
N CYS A 55 3.29 9.18 -8.47
CA CYS A 55 4.58 9.79 -8.18
C CYS A 55 5.61 9.42 -9.26
N ALA A 56 6.76 10.08 -9.25
CA ALA A 56 7.84 9.84 -10.22
C ALA A 56 8.57 8.50 -10.01
N ASN A 57 8.56 7.97 -8.79
CA ASN A 57 9.08 6.66 -8.42
C ASN A 57 8.54 6.24 -7.04
N GLU A 58 8.87 5.02 -6.61
CA GLU A 58 8.38 4.45 -5.34
C GLU A 58 8.99 5.16 -4.13
N LYS A 59 10.23 5.64 -4.22
CA LYS A 59 10.86 6.42 -3.15
C LYS A 59 10.04 7.67 -2.84
N THR A 60 9.73 8.48 -3.84
CA THR A 60 8.93 9.70 -3.66
C THR A 60 7.50 9.40 -3.25
N ALA A 61 6.93 8.27 -3.68
CA ALA A 61 5.60 7.83 -3.27
C ALA A 61 5.56 7.53 -1.76
N LEU A 62 6.54 6.78 -1.25
CA LEU A 62 6.61 6.48 0.18
C LEU A 62 6.91 7.73 1.01
N GLU A 63 7.82 8.60 0.57
CA GLU A 63 8.13 9.86 1.26
C GLU A 63 6.90 10.77 1.36
N ALA A 64 6.10 10.87 0.29
CA ALA A 64 4.83 11.60 0.31
C ALA A 64 3.84 11.00 1.31
N SER A 65 3.73 9.67 1.37
CA SER A 65 2.87 8.98 2.34
C SER A 65 3.33 9.17 3.79
N ILE A 66 4.64 9.19 4.03
CA ILE A 66 5.22 9.53 5.34
C ILE A 66 4.85 10.97 5.73
N GLY A 67 4.92 11.91 4.79
CA GLY A 67 4.49 13.30 5.03
C GLY A 67 3.01 13.42 5.43
N VAL A 68 2.13 12.64 4.80
CA VAL A 68 0.70 12.55 5.18
C VAL A 68 0.55 12.01 6.59
N ALA A 69 1.34 10.99 6.95
CA ALA A 69 1.32 10.41 8.30
C ALA A 69 1.79 11.41 9.38
N TYR A 70 2.78 12.23 9.09
CA TYR A 70 3.21 13.30 10.00
C TYR A 70 2.14 14.36 10.21
N ALA A 71 1.23 14.55 9.25
CA ALA A 71 0.04 15.37 9.41
C ALA A 71 -1.09 14.67 10.21
N GLY A 72 -0.83 13.47 10.77
CA GLY A 72 -1.79 12.72 11.57
C GLY A 72 -2.88 12.02 10.75
N LYS A 73 -2.63 11.75 9.48
CA LYS A 73 -3.59 11.15 8.55
C LYS A 73 -3.14 9.76 8.11
N ARG A 74 -4.12 8.87 7.80
CA ARG A 74 -3.84 7.53 7.27
C ARG A 74 -3.41 7.60 5.83
N ALA A 75 -2.25 7.05 5.52
CA ALA A 75 -1.70 6.99 4.18
C ALA A 75 -1.40 5.56 3.75
N MET A 76 -1.44 5.34 2.45
CA MET A 76 -1.02 4.10 1.80
C MET A 76 -0.03 4.41 0.68
N THR A 77 0.93 3.54 0.50
CA THR A 77 1.74 3.48 -0.72
C THR A 77 1.73 2.06 -1.27
N CYS A 78 1.60 1.93 -2.56
CA CYS A 78 1.51 0.63 -3.23
C CYS A 78 2.62 0.51 -4.27
N MET A 79 3.23 -0.65 -4.30
CA MET A 79 4.31 -0.96 -5.22
C MET A 79 4.43 -2.46 -5.44
N LYS A 80 5.12 -2.85 -6.49
CA LYS A 80 5.54 -4.23 -6.66
C LYS A 80 6.86 -4.49 -5.89
N HIS A 81 7.27 -5.76 -5.82
CA HIS A 81 8.45 -6.15 -5.03
C HIS A 81 9.73 -5.43 -5.47
N VAL A 82 9.97 -5.23 -6.76
CA VAL A 82 11.14 -4.47 -7.24
C VAL A 82 11.10 -2.99 -6.89
N GLY A 83 9.89 -2.42 -6.75
CA GLY A 83 9.69 -1.05 -6.29
C GLY A 83 10.07 -0.85 -4.82
N LEU A 84 9.92 -1.89 -3.99
CA LEU A 84 10.38 -1.86 -2.61
C LEU A 84 11.89 -1.62 -2.51
N ASN A 85 12.67 -2.14 -3.45
CA ASN A 85 14.11 -1.89 -3.51
C ASN A 85 14.42 -0.41 -3.76
N VAL A 86 13.63 0.24 -4.61
CA VAL A 86 13.76 1.68 -4.91
C VAL A 86 13.48 2.53 -3.68
N CYS A 87 12.52 2.14 -2.85
CA CYS A 87 12.16 2.89 -1.65
C CYS A 87 12.83 2.38 -0.36
N GLY A 88 13.86 1.54 -0.46
CA GLY A 88 14.55 0.96 0.69
C GLY A 88 15.02 1.99 1.72
N ASP A 89 15.57 3.14 1.29
CA ASP A 89 16.00 4.22 2.18
C ASP A 89 14.84 4.82 3.00
N PRO A 90 13.78 5.40 2.42
CA PRO A 90 12.67 5.92 3.23
C PRO A 90 11.93 4.83 4.00
N PHE A 91 11.90 3.58 3.51
CA PHE A 91 11.30 2.45 4.22
C PHE A 91 12.02 2.19 5.56
N MET A 92 13.35 2.09 5.53
CA MET A 92 14.16 1.89 6.73
C MET A 92 14.11 3.11 7.67
N ASN A 93 14.14 4.32 7.13
CA ASN A 93 14.02 5.53 7.93
C ASN A 93 12.64 5.61 8.62
N ALA A 94 11.55 5.28 7.93
CA ALA A 94 10.21 5.24 8.51
C ALA A 94 10.11 4.26 9.68
N ALA A 95 10.74 3.09 9.55
CA ALA A 95 10.81 2.08 10.61
C ALA A 95 11.59 2.58 11.84
N ILE A 96 12.78 3.18 11.63
CA ILE A 96 13.64 3.71 12.69
C ILE A 96 12.96 4.86 13.45
N ILE A 97 12.30 5.77 12.73
CA ILE A 97 11.59 6.92 13.31
C ILE A 97 10.29 6.48 14.00
N GLY A 98 9.77 5.30 13.66
CA GLY A 98 8.49 4.81 14.17
C GLY A 98 7.30 5.56 13.54
N THR A 99 7.35 5.81 12.24
CA THR A 99 6.25 6.43 11.50
C THR A 99 4.99 5.59 11.63
N LYS A 100 3.92 6.21 12.10
CA LYS A 100 2.62 5.55 12.30
C LYS A 100 1.70 5.83 11.12
N VAL A 101 0.64 5.02 10.99
CA VAL A 101 -0.48 5.21 10.04
C VAL A 101 -0.09 5.26 8.56
N VAL A 102 1.01 4.58 8.19
CA VAL A 102 1.38 4.33 6.79
C VAL A 102 1.36 2.83 6.54
N LEU A 103 0.59 2.41 5.54
CA LEU A 103 0.65 1.06 5.00
C LEU A 103 1.50 1.04 3.73
N VAL A 104 2.49 0.16 3.71
CA VAL A 104 3.27 -0.15 2.50
C VAL A 104 2.76 -1.47 1.96
N VAL A 105 2.05 -1.41 0.84
CA VAL A 105 1.49 -2.59 0.17
C VAL A 105 2.44 -3.02 -0.94
N VAL A 106 2.96 -4.23 -0.82
CA VAL A 106 3.87 -4.83 -1.80
C VAL A 106 3.17 -6.00 -2.48
N ALA A 107 2.86 -5.83 -3.74
CA ALA A 107 2.24 -6.88 -4.54
C ALA A 107 3.30 -7.71 -5.28
N ASP A 108 2.89 -8.90 -5.75
CA ASP A 108 3.75 -9.81 -6.54
C ASP A 108 4.83 -10.50 -5.68
N VAL A 109 4.48 -10.94 -4.48
CA VAL A 109 5.40 -11.59 -3.52
C VAL A 109 4.85 -12.96 -3.12
N PRO A 110 5.67 -14.02 -3.06
CA PRO A 110 7.10 -14.14 -3.39
C PRO A 110 7.40 -14.40 -4.87
N SER A 111 6.38 -14.62 -5.71
CA SER A 111 6.55 -14.93 -7.13
C SER A 111 6.75 -13.67 -7.99
N MET A 112 6.79 -13.85 -9.30
CA MET A 112 6.81 -12.72 -10.22
C MET A 112 5.60 -12.73 -11.13
N PHE A 113 4.97 -11.57 -11.27
CA PHE A 113 3.94 -11.31 -12.26
C PHE A 113 4.30 -10.02 -13.01
N SER A 114 4.59 -10.12 -14.30
CA SER A 114 5.06 -8.96 -15.09
C SER A 114 6.34 -8.29 -14.52
N SER A 115 7.25 -9.10 -13.99
CA SER A 115 8.54 -8.66 -13.43
C SER A 115 9.69 -9.43 -14.06
N GLN A 116 10.91 -8.94 -13.92
CA GLN A 116 12.11 -9.58 -14.47
C GLN A 116 12.71 -10.64 -13.54
N ASP A 117 12.34 -10.65 -12.25
CA ASP A 117 12.88 -11.57 -11.25
C ASP A 117 11.86 -11.87 -10.15
N GLU A 118 12.19 -12.83 -9.31
CA GLU A 118 11.46 -13.13 -8.07
C GLU A 118 12.16 -12.49 -6.89
N GLN A 119 11.37 -12.05 -5.90
CA GLN A 119 11.90 -11.52 -4.65
C GLN A 119 10.95 -11.83 -3.51
N ASP A 120 11.47 -12.37 -2.43
CA ASP A 120 10.72 -12.50 -1.18
C ASP A 120 10.86 -11.21 -0.34
N SER A 121 9.92 -10.30 -0.53
CA SER A 121 9.90 -9.00 0.16
C SER A 121 9.58 -9.10 1.66
N ARG A 122 9.19 -10.28 2.17
CA ARG A 122 8.95 -10.51 3.60
C ARG A 122 10.22 -10.28 4.42
N PHE A 123 11.39 -10.52 3.83
CA PHE A 123 12.67 -10.24 4.48
C PHE A 123 12.89 -8.75 4.78
N TYR A 124 12.28 -7.84 4.03
CA TYR A 124 12.35 -6.40 4.31
C TYR A 124 11.70 -6.05 5.65
N GLY A 125 10.52 -6.57 5.91
CA GLY A 125 9.83 -6.35 7.18
C GLY A 125 10.58 -6.95 8.36
N HIS A 126 11.13 -8.16 8.18
CA HIS A 126 11.98 -8.77 9.20
C HIS A 126 13.24 -7.94 9.48
N TRP A 127 13.92 -7.48 8.45
CA TRP A 127 15.10 -6.62 8.58
C TRP A 127 14.80 -5.28 9.24
N ALA A 128 13.68 -4.66 8.88
CA ALA A 128 13.24 -3.40 9.46
C ALA A 128 12.58 -3.55 10.85
N MET A 129 12.32 -4.79 11.29
CA MET A 129 11.63 -5.11 12.54
C MET A 129 10.26 -4.43 12.67
N ILE A 130 9.48 -4.44 11.58
CA ILE A 130 8.13 -3.91 11.53
C ILE A 130 7.11 -5.04 11.34
N PRO A 131 5.83 -4.84 11.76
CA PRO A 131 4.77 -5.80 11.50
C PRO A 131 4.58 -6.05 10.00
N MET A 132 4.36 -7.32 9.66
CA MET A 132 4.03 -7.76 8.31
C MET A 132 2.71 -8.51 8.33
N LEU A 133 1.89 -8.26 7.33
CA LEU A 133 0.61 -8.91 7.12
C LEU A 133 0.60 -9.57 5.74
N GLU A 134 0.17 -10.82 5.68
CA GLU A 134 0.15 -11.62 4.46
C GLU A 134 -1.23 -12.28 4.31
N PRO A 135 -2.16 -11.64 3.57
CA PRO A 135 -3.50 -12.17 3.41
C PRO A 135 -3.52 -13.39 2.48
N SER A 136 -4.32 -14.39 2.81
CA SER A 136 -4.53 -15.59 2.00
C SER A 136 -5.76 -15.53 1.09
N ASN A 137 -6.61 -14.55 1.27
CA ASN A 137 -7.83 -14.32 0.47
C ASN A 137 -8.27 -12.85 0.52
N GLN A 138 -9.26 -12.51 -0.28
CA GLN A 138 -9.74 -11.14 -0.43
C GLN A 138 -10.34 -10.55 0.85
N GLN A 139 -11.02 -11.37 1.66
CA GLN A 139 -11.58 -10.89 2.91
C GLN A 139 -10.46 -10.54 3.91
N GLU A 140 -9.46 -11.38 4.02
CA GLU A 140 -8.30 -11.10 4.85
C GLU A 140 -7.53 -9.87 4.35
N ALA A 141 -7.39 -9.70 3.03
CA ALA A 141 -6.76 -8.52 2.46
C ALA A 141 -7.46 -7.23 2.88
N TYR A 142 -8.79 -7.23 2.86
CA TYR A 142 -9.61 -6.12 3.36
C TYR A 142 -9.45 -5.91 4.87
N ASP A 143 -9.59 -6.97 5.66
CA ASP A 143 -9.56 -6.90 7.14
C ASP A 143 -8.18 -6.48 7.66
N MET A 144 -7.11 -6.95 7.03
CA MET A 144 -5.73 -6.62 7.41
C MET A 144 -5.39 -5.14 7.19
N VAL A 145 -6.03 -4.45 6.26
CA VAL A 145 -5.88 -2.99 6.12
C VAL A 145 -6.41 -2.28 7.37
N HIS A 146 -7.57 -2.68 7.86
CA HIS A 146 -8.12 -2.13 9.11
C HIS A 146 -7.24 -2.45 10.33
N TYR A 147 -6.68 -3.66 10.35
CA TYR A 147 -5.80 -4.09 11.43
C TYR A 147 -4.45 -3.36 11.43
N GLY A 148 -3.94 -3.01 10.26
CA GLY A 148 -2.66 -2.34 10.08
C GLY A 148 -2.68 -0.85 10.47
N TYR A 149 -3.87 -0.22 10.53
CA TYR A 149 -4.07 1.15 10.97
C TYR A 149 -4.44 1.25 12.45
#